data_f159960b4a0d7b2ed93bce48cace8f35
#
_entry.id   f159960b4a0d7b2ed93bce48cace8f35
#
_cell.length_a   1.000
_cell.length_b   1.000
_cell.length_c   1.000
_cell.angle_alpha   90.00
_cell.angle_beta   90.00
_cell.angle_gamma   90.00
#
_symmetry.space_group_name_H-M   'P 1'
#
loop_
_entity.id
_entity.type
_entity.pdbx_description
1 polymer ?
#
loop_
_entity_poly.entity_id
_entity_poly.type
_entity_poly.pdbx_seq_one_letter_code
_entity_poly.pdbx_strand_id
1 'polypeptide(L)'
;SINIPKLARKIFYWYMIRFYKSMDYLVTVNPYFIGRLEHYGVPRERVTYIPNYVSDVNFHPVSAEEKAKIREKYGIDKDKFVVMSAGQLQVRKGIFDFIKIAESMPDIQFVWAGGFSFGAITDGYKEIERAMENPPANLKFLGIVERDEMNNIYNMADVMFLASFEELFPMTILESMSAHVPILLRDLEIYNDILFDFYLKEN
;
A
#
# COMPACT_ATOMS: atom_id res chain seq x y z
N SER A 1 -7.28 -11.08 9.30
CA SER A 1 -6.75 -11.24 10.68
C SER A 1 -6.74 -12.71 11.04
N ILE A 2 -5.56 -13.26 11.33
CA ILE A 2 -5.44 -14.64 11.81
C ILE A 2 -6.17 -14.71 13.16
N ASN A 3 -7.16 -15.60 13.28
CA ASN A 3 -7.97 -15.75 14.48
C ASN A 3 -7.15 -16.49 15.58
N ILE A 4 -6.20 -15.76 16.17
CA ILE A 4 -5.33 -16.29 17.23
C ILE A 4 -6.11 -16.28 18.56
N PRO A 5 -6.17 -17.40 19.32
CA PRO A 5 -6.80 -17.45 20.64
C PRO A 5 -6.26 -16.32 21.54
N LYS A 6 -7.14 -15.71 22.34
CA LYS A 6 -6.78 -14.57 23.22
C LYS A 6 -5.55 -14.83 24.09
N LEU A 7 -5.39 -16.06 24.61
CA LEU A 7 -4.23 -16.45 25.42
C LEU A 7 -2.95 -16.48 24.58
N ALA A 8 -2.99 -17.08 23.40
CA ALA A 8 -1.83 -17.16 22.51
C ALA A 8 -1.40 -15.75 22.05
N ARG A 9 -2.38 -14.84 21.81
CA ARG A 9 -2.08 -13.43 21.52
C ARG A 9 -1.39 -12.72 22.68
N LYS A 10 -1.83 -12.95 23.95
CA LYS A 10 -1.15 -12.38 25.12
C LYS A 10 0.28 -12.87 25.28
N ILE A 11 0.51 -14.19 25.08
CA ILE A 11 1.84 -14.79 25.12
C ILE A 11 2.72 -14.21 24.01
N PHE A 12 2.21 -14.07 22.79
CA PHE A 12 2.93 -13.48 21.68
C PHE A 12 3.33 -12.03 21.96
N TYR A 13 2.41 -11.18 22.46
CA TYR A 13 2.71 -9.79 22.83
C TYR A 13 3.74 -9.70 23.94
N TRP A 14 3.62 -10.54 24.98
CA TRP A 14 4.59 -10.60 26.07
C TRP A 14 6.00 -10.95 25.56
N TYR A 15 6.09 -11.96 24.69
CA TYR A 15 7.34 -12.37 24.07
C TYR A 15 7.92 -11.24 23.20
N MET A 16 7.12 -10.62 22.35
CA MET A 16 7.55 -9.53 21.46
C MET A 16 8.05 -8.32 22.25
N ILE A 17 7.37 -7.94 23.34
CA ILE A 17 7.82 -6.83 24.19
C ILE A 17 9.16 -7.16 24.84
N ARG A 18 9.34 -8.37 25.35
CA ARG A 18 10.64 -8.80 25.92
C ARG A 18 11.73 -8.81 24.86
N PHE A 19 11.42 -9.26 23.67
CA PHE A 19 12.34 -9.25 22.53
C PHE A 19 12.80 -7.82 22.21
N TYR A 20 11.88 -6.86 22.06
CA TYR A 20 12.24 -5.47 21.83
C TYR A 20 13.09 -4.87 22.95
N LYS A 21 12.79 -5.18 24.21
CA LYS A 21 13.56 -4.71 25.37
C LYS A 21 14.97 -5.30 25.46
N SER A 22 15.21 -6.46 24.86
CA SER A 22 16.52 -7.10 24.85
C SER A 22 17.46 -6.59 23.75
N MET A 23 16.94 -5.78 22.79
CA MET A 23 17.74 -5.20 21.74
C MET A 23 18.51 -3.98 22.23
N ASP A 24 19.78 -3.85 21.81
CA ASP A 24 20.59 -2.68 22.12
C ASP A 24 20.06 -1.43 21.43
N TYR A 25 19.67 -1.57 20.14
CA TYR A 25 19.08 -0.51 19.33
C TYR A 25 17.94 -1.02 18.47
N LEU A 26 16.97 -0.15 18.22
CA LEU A 26 15.84 -0.38 17.33
C LEU A 26 15.78 0.73 16.27
N VAL A 27 15.46 0.34 15.05
CA VAL A 27 15.19 1.28 13.96
C VAL A 27 13.72 1.18 13.57
N THR A 28 13.08 2.31 13.43
CA THR A 28 11.72 2.40 12.86
C THR A 28 11.73 3.25 11.60
N VAL A 29 10.88 2.88 10.64
CA VAL A 29 10.67 3.65 9.41
C VAL A 29 9.55 4.69 9.56
N ASN A 30 8.90 4.75 10.74
CA ASN A 30 7.83 5.69 11.01
C ASN A 30 7.92 6.19 12.46
N PRO A 31 7.99 7.52 12.71
CA PRO A 31 8.09 8.11 14.05
C PRO A 31 6.94 7.72 14.97
N TYR A 32 5.74 7.48 14.44
CA TYR A 32 4.57 7.02 15.19
C TYR A 32 4.86 5.83 16.12
N PHE A 33 5.73 4.90 15.70
CA PHE A 33 6.05 3.71 16.50
C PHE A 33 7.00 3.98 17.65
N ILE A 34 7.68 5.13 17.69
CA ILE A 34 8.59 5.49 18.80
C ILE A 34 7.79 5.56 20.10
N GLY A 35 6.72 6.35 20.14
CA GLY A 35 5.89 6.49 21.34
C GLY A 35 5.25 5.15 21.76
N ARG A 36 4.90 4.28 20.82
CA ARG A 36 4.39 2.94 21.14
C ARG A 36 5.44 2.05 21.79
N LEU A 37 6.68 2.09 21.31
CA LEU A 37 7.81 1.34 21.91
C LEU A 37 8.13 1.86 23.32
N GLU A 38 8.11 3.19 23.53
CA GLU A 38 8.26 3.80 24.85
C GLU A 38 7.15 3.35 25.81
N HIS A 39 5.90 3.32 25.36
CA HIS A 39 4.76 2.81 26.13
C HIS A 39 4.98 1.36 26.58
N TYR A 40 5.64 0.54 25.78
CA TYR A 40 6.02 -0.83 26.16
C TYR A 40 7.30 -0.91 26.99
N GLY A 41 7.92 0.23 27.32
CA GLY A 41 9.10 0.34 28.19
C GLY A 41 10.42 0.07 27.48
N VAL A 42 10.50 0.38 26.18
CA VAL A 42 11.77 0.50 25.45
C VAL A 42 12.26 1.93 25.64
N PRO A 43 13.51 2.15 26.13
CA PRO A 43 14.05 3.50 26.30
C PRO A 43 14.11 4.29 24.97
N ARG A 44 13.71 5.56 24.98
CA ARG A 44 13.65 6.41 23.79
C ARG A 44 15.00 6.51 23.05
N GLU A 45 16.09 6.58 23.81
CA GLU A 45 17.45 6.67 23.30
C GLU A 45 17.92 5.43 22.53
N ARG A 46 17.20 4.32 22.65
CA ARG A 46 17.44 3.10 21.88
C ARG A 46 16.66 3.00 20.58
N VAL A 47 15.80 3.98 20.29
CA VAL A 47 14.96 3.94 19.10
C VAL A 47 15.34 5.07 18.16
N THR A 48 15.79 4.73 16.95
CA THR A 48 16.15 5.68 15.90
C THR A 48 15.14 5.60 14.74
N TYR A 49 14.67 6.75 14.31
CA TYR A 49 13.91 6.86 13.07
C TYR A 49 14.85 6.98 11.90
N ILE A 50 14.72 6.08 10.95
CA ILE A 50 15.38 6.15 9.64
C ILE A 50 14.29 6.04 8.59
N PRO A 51 14.00 7.13 7.83
CA PRO A 51 12.94 7.11 6.84
C PRO A 51 13.27 6.16 5.69
N ASN A 52 12.24 5.59 5.09
CA ASN A 52 12.35 4.98 3.78
C ASN A 52 12.69 6.07 2.75
N TYR A 53 13.35 5.67 1.67
CA TYR A 53 13.59 6.52 0.52
C TYR A 53 13.35 5.75 -0.78
N VAL A 54 13.12 6.47 -1.86
CA VAL A 54 13.00 5.92 -3.22
C VAL A 54 14.01 6.63 -4.13
N SER A 55 14.57 5.89 -5.07
CA SER A 55 15.50 6.46 -6.07
C SER A 55 14.70 7.09 -7.22
N ASP A 56 15.00 8.35 -7.51
CA ASP A 56 14.45 9.09 -8.65
C ASP A 56 14.93 8.54 -10.01
N VAL A 57 16.02 7.76 -10.01
CA VAL A 57 16.45 7.02 -11.20
C VAL A 57 15.46 5.91 -11.55
N ASN A 58 14.90 5.25 -10.54
CA ASN A 58 13.98 4.12 -10.73
C ASN A 58 12.50 4.56 -10.82
N PHE A 59 12.16 5.66 -10.16
CA PHE A 59 10.81 6.21 -10.14
C PHE A 59 10.86 7.70 -10.44
N HIS A 60 10.35 8.06 -11.60
CA HIS A 60 10.34 9.41 -12.15
C HIS A 60 9.15 9.62 -13.07
N PRO A 61 8.71 10.86 -13.27
CA PRO A 61 7.64 11.16 -14.21
C PRO A 61 8.06 10.88 -15.66
N VAL A 62 7.11 10.49 -16.48
CA VAL A 62 7.31 10.31 -17.92
C VAL A 62 6.54 11.36 -18.72
N SER A 63 6.85 11.51 -20.01
CA SER A 63 6.12 12.40 -20.90
C SER A 63 4.67 11.91 -21.15
N ALA A 64 3.81 12.82 -21.56
CA ALA A 64 2.43 12.46 -21.92
C ALA A 64 2.37 11.44 -23.06
N GLU A 65 3.28 11.51 -24.02
CA GLU A 65 3.39 10.53 -25.10
C GLU A 65 3.77 9.15 -24.59
N GLU A 66 4.72 9.07 -23.66
CA GLU A 66 5.14 7.82 -23.05
C GLU A 66 4.05 7.24 -22.16
N LYS A 67 3.34 8.07 -21.38
CA LYS A 67 2.14 7.66 -20.62
C LYS A 67 1.09 7.01 -21.53
N ALA A 68 0.85 7.58 -22.72
CA ALA A 68 -0.10 7.01 -23.67
C ALA A 68 0.36 5.63 -24.19
N LYS A 69 1.64 5.47 -24.50
CA LYS A 69 2.23 4.17 -24.89
C LYS A 69 2.15 3.12 -23.77
N ILE A 70 2.38 3.54 -22.53
CA ILE A 70 2.24 2.66 -21.37
C ILE A 70 0.78 2.21 -21.22
N ARG A 71 -0.18 3.12 -21.32
CA ARG A 71 -1.61 2.78 -21.27
C ARG A 71 -1.99 1.78 -22.38
N GLU A 72 -1.53 2.00 -23.60
CA GLU A 72 -1.73 1.08 -24.72
C GLU A 72 -1.15 -0.32 -24.41
N LYS A 73 0.11 -0.40 -23.94
CA LYS A 73 0.77 -1.65 -23.52
C LYS A 73 -0.06 -2.46 -22.54
N TYR A 74 -0.69 -1.77 -21.57
CA TYR A 74 -1.52 -2.42 -20.54
C TYR A 74 -3.01 -2.51 -20.90
N GLY A 75 -3.40 -2.11 -22.12
CA GLY A 75 -4.80 -2.13 -22.59
C GLY A 75 -5.70 -1.24 -21.73
N ILE A 76 -5.21 -0.08 -21.36
CA ILE A 76 -5.91 0.99 -20.64
C ILE A 76 -6.31 2.07 -21.65
N ASP A 77 -7.57 2.49 -21.61
CA ASP A 77 -8.06 3.57 -22.48
C ASP A 77 -7.30 4.87 -22.16
N LYS A 78 -6.74 5.48 -23.21
CA LYS A 78 -5.94 6.71 -23.10
C LYS A 78 -6.74 7.91 -22.58
N ASP A 79 -8.05 7.94 -22.84
CA ASP A 79 -8.93 9.06 -22.55
C ASP A 79 -9.67 8.91 -21.20
N LYS A 80 -9.56 7.76 -20.55
CA LYS A 80 -10.15 7.54 -19.22
C LYS A 80 -9.29 8.09 -18.10
N PHE A 81 -9.95 8.55 -17.03
CA PHE A 81 -9.29 8.79 -15.77
C PHE A 81 -8.92 7.44 -15.12
N VAL A 82 -7.67 7.30 -14.69
CA VAL A 82 -7.12 6.03 -14.18
C VAL A 82 -6.79 6.13 -12.72
N VAL A 83 -7.44 5.31 -11.91
CA VAL A 83 -7.16 5.12 -10.48
C VAL A 83 -6.39 3.82 -10.32
N MET A 84 -5.19 3.89 -9.76
CA MET A 84 -4.41 2.68 -9.49
C MET A 84 -4.23 2.42 -8.01
N SER A 85 -4.04 1.15 -7.66
CA SER A 85 -3.50 0.72 -6.36
C SER A 85 -2.39 -0.29 -6.58
N ALA A 86 -1.44 -0.36 -5.64
CA ALA A 86 -0.37 -1.36 -5.69
C ALA A 86 -0.13 -2.00 -4.31
N GLY A 87 0.00 -3.32 -4.32
CA GLY A 87 0.28 -4.09 -3.11
C GLY A 87 -0.24 -5.51 -3.17
N GLN A 88 0.07 -6.26 -2.12
CA GLN A 88 -0.40 -7.62 -1.97
C GLN A 88 -1.93 -7.66 -1.89
N LEU A 89 -2.55 -8.67 -2.50
CA LEU A 89 -3.98 -8.95 -2.38
C LEU A 89 -4.27 -9.49 -0.97
N GLN A 90 -4.69 -8.59 -0.08
CA GLN A 90 -5.02 -8.88 1.31
C GLN A 90 -6.18 -7.99 1.77
N VAL A 91 -7.02 -8.50 2.67
CA VAL A 91 -8.15 -7.74 3.24
C VAL A 91 -7.67 -6.42 3.85
N ARG A 92 -6.58 -6.44 4.62
CA ARG A 92 -6.01 -5.24 5.24
C ARG A 92 -5.54 -4.16 4.25
N LYS A 93 -5.32 -4.52 2.98
CA LYS A 93 -4.96 -3.57 1.91
C LYS A 93 -6.17 -2.88 1.28
N GLY A 94 -7.38 -3.18 1.77
CA GLY A 94 -8.61 -2.52 1.32
C GLY A 94 -9.10 -2.97 -0.06
N ILE A 95 -8.73 -4.18 -0.49
CA ILE A 95 -9.09 -4.69 -1.82
C ILE A 95 -10.61 -4.69 -2.07
N PHE A 96 -11.42 -5.03 -1.07
CA PHE A 96 -12.87 -5.05 -1.23
C PHE A 96 -13.46 -3.64 -1.34
N ASP A 97 -12.89 -2.66 -0.62
CA ASP A 97 -13.30 -1.27 -0.76
C ASP A 97 -12.92 -0.73 -2.15
N PHE A 98 -11.72 -1.09 -2.63
CA PHE A 98 -11.28 -0.72 -3.98
C PHE A 98 -12.21 -1.27 -5.06
N ILE A 99 -12.60 -2.55 -4.98
CA ILE A 99 -13.56 -3.19 -5.89
C ILE A 99 -14.91 -2.47 -5.83
N LYS A 100 -15.44 -2.22 -4.63
CA LYS A 100 -16.73 -1.56 -4.44
C LYS A 100 -16.75 -0.13 -4.99
N ILE A 101 -15.65 0.60 -4.84
CA ILE A 101 -15.52 1.95 -5.42
C ILE A 101 -15.49 1.86 -6.95
N ALA A 102 -14.76 0.89 -7.52
CA ALA A 102 -14.75 0.66 -8.95
C ALA A 102 -16.16 0.38 -9.51
N GLU A 103 -16.95 -0.47 -8.83
CA GLU A 103 -18.35 -0.74 -9.18
C GLU A 103 -19.20 0.53 -9.17
N SER A 104 -18.97 1.45 -8.24
CA SER A 104 -19.74 2.69 -8.10
C SER A 104 -19.37 3.79 -9.12
N MET A 105 -18.23 3.64 -9.81
CA MET A 105 -17.67 4.64 -10.73
C MET A 105 -17.33 4.02 -12.11
N PRO A 106 -18.32 3.57 -12.89
CA PRO A 106 -18.10 2.80 -14.13
C PRO A 106 -17.34 3.57 -15.23
N ASP A 107 -17.36 4.89 -15.20
CA ASP A 107 -16.68 5.74 -16.18
C ASP A 107 -15.17 5.88 -15.89
N ILE A 108 -14.72 5.54 -14.70
CA ILE A 108 -13.32 5.60 -14.27
C ILE A 108 -12.68 4.22 -14.44
N GLN A 109 -11.44 4.18 -14.95
CA GLN A 109 -10.66 2.94 -15.04
C GLN A 109 -9.91 2.69 -13.74
N PHE A 110 -10.11 1.51 -13.17
CA PHE A 110 -9.38 1.06 -11.98
C PHE A 110 -8.35 0.01 -12.34
N VAL A 111 -7.19 0.05 -11.66
CA VAL A 111 -6.09 -0.90 -11.88
C VAL A 111 -5.50 -1.30 -10.55
N TRP A 112 -5.33 -2.61 -10.33
CA TRP A 112 -4.62 -3.14 -9.17
C TRP A 112 -3.37 -3.88 -9.62
N ALA A 113 -2.19 -3.42 -9.15
CA ALA A 113 -0.90 -4.07 -9.38
C ALA A 113 -0.47 -4.83 -8.12
N GLY A 114 -0.37 -6.13 -8.22
CA GLY A 114 0.03 -7.02 -7.12
C GLY A 114 -0.79 -8.30 -7.07
N GLY A 115 -0.29 -9.25 -6.32
CA GLY A 115 -0.87 -10.59 -6.24
C GLY A 115 -0.79 -11.18 -4.83
N PHE A 116 -1.08 -12.47 -4.72
CA PHE A 116 -0.99 -13.22 -3.48
C PHE A 116 0.47 -13.63 -3.21
N SER A 117 1.13 -13.02 -2.25
CA SER A 117 2.52 -13.39 -1.88
C SER A 117 2.60 -14.67 -1.06
N PHE A 118 1.52 -15.03 -0.36
CA PHE A 118 1.47 -16.20 0.53
C PHE A 118 0.46 -17.26 0.07
N GLY A 119 -0.06 -17.15 -1.16
CA GLY A 119 -1.05 -18.09 -1.70
C GLY A 119 -2.25 -18.27 -0.78
N ALA A 120 -2.72 -19.50 -0.61
CA ALA A 120 -3.92 -19.85 0.17
C ALA A 120 -3.85 -19.53 1.68
N ILE A 121 -2.67 -19.17 2.24
CA ILE A 121 -2.51 -18.78 3.65
C ILE A 121 -2.89 -17.29 3.85
N THR A 122 -3.06 -16.54 2.76
CA THR A 122 -3.46 -15.14 2.81
C THR A 122 -4.84 -14.99 3.43
N ASP A 123 -5.00 -14.07 4.38
CA ASP A 123 -6.30 -13.72 4.95
C ASP A 123 -7.25 -13.21 3.85
N GLY A 124 -8.45 -13.83 3.78
CA GLY A 124 -9.44 -13.53 2.74
C GLY A 124 -9.11 -14.10 1.35
N TYR A 125 -8.17 -15.05 1.22
CA TYR A 125 -7.73 -15.58 -0.08
C TYR A 125 -8.90 -15.99 -0.98
N LYS A 126 -9.80 -16.86 -0.47
CA LYS A 126 -10.92 -17.39 -1.26
C LYS A 126 -11.93 -16.33 -1.67
N GLU A 127 -12.19 -15.37 -0.79
CA GLU A 127 -13.12 -14.27 -1.05
C GLU A 127 -12.53 -13.32 -2.10
N ILE A 128 -11.24 -13.01 -2.01
CA ILE A 128 -10.54 -12.15 -2.99
C ILE A 128 -10.45 -12.88 -4.33
N GLU A 129 -10.10 -14.17 -4.35
CA GLU A 129 -10.02 -14.98 -5.57
C GLU A 129 -11.37 -14.99 -6.31
N ARG A 130 -12.49 -15.21 -5.59
CA ARG A 130 -13.84 -15.13 -6.19
C ARG A 130 -14.17 -13.74 -6.75
N ALA A 131 -13.78 -12.68 -6.04
CA ALA A 131 -13.99 -11.32 -6.52
C ALA A 131 -13.17 -11.01 -7.78
N MET A 132 -12.02 -11.66 -7.95
CA MET A 132 -11.17 -11.54 -9.15
C MET A 132 -11.68 -12.36 -10.34
N GLU A 133 -12.48 -13.42 -10.12
CA GLU A 133 -13.07 -14.22 -11.20
C GLU A 133 -14.07 -13.41 -12.04
N ASN A 134 -14.80 -12.47 -11.41
CA ASN A 134 -15.79 -11.62 -12.07
C ASN A 134 -15.64 -10.17 -11.59
N PRO A 135 -14.55 -9.49 -11.93
CA PRO A 135 -14.31 -8.11 -11.51
C PRO A 135 -15.25 -7.14 -12.22
N PRO A 136 -15.48 -5.95 -11.68
CA PRO A 136 -16.14 -4.87 -12.41
C PRO A 136 -15.48 -4.64 -13.77
N ALA A 137 -16.27 -4.34 -14.80
CA ALA A 137 -15.79 -4.19 -16.20
C ALA A 137 -14.69 -3.11 -16.35
N ASN A 138 -14.68 -2.14 -15.43
CA ASN A 138 -13.71 -1.04 -15.35
C ASN A 138 -12.55 -1.30 -14.38
N LEU A 139 -12.43 -2.52 -13.82
CA LEU A 139 -11.33 -2.89 -12.94
C LEU A 139 -10.44 -3.96 -13.58
N LYS A 140 -9.15 -3.67 -13.65
CA LYS A 140 -8.14 -4.58 -14.17
C LYS A 140 -7.15 -4.99 -13.08
N PHE A 141 -6.98 -6.29 -12.88
CA PHE A 141 -5.92 -6.86 -12.06
C PHE A 141 -4.72 -7.20 -12.94
N LEU A 142 -3.55 -6.63 -12.64
CA LEU A 142 -2.31 -6.88 -13.40
C LEU A 142 -1.52 -8.09 -12.88
N GLY A 143 -1.90 -8.61 -11.69
CA GLY A 143 -1.10 -9.63 -11.02
C GLY A 143 0.21 -9.06 -10.46
N ILE A 144 1.17 -9.94 -10.21
CA ILE A 144 2.51 -9.55 -9.74
C ILE A 144 3.24 -8.88 -10.90
N VAL A 145 3.70 -7.67 -10.67
CA VAL A 145 4.45 -6.86 -11.64
C VAL A 145 5.92 -6.82 -11.21
N GLU A 146 6.82 -6.98 -12.17
CA GLU A 146 8.26 -6.89 -11.93
C GLU A 146 8.67 -5.49 -11.47
N ARG A 147 9.71 -5.42 -10.64
CA ARG A 147 10.14 -4.18 -9.99
C ARG A 147 10.50 -3.06 -10.96
N ASP A 148 11.12 -3.38 -12.06
CA ASP A 148 11.54 -2.46 -13.13
C ASP A 148 10.37 -1.92 -13.95
N GLU A 149 9.24 -2.62 -13.99
CA GLU A 149 8.00 -2.17 -14.64
C GLU A 149 7.14 -1.26 -13.75
N MET A 150 7.40 -1.21 -12.45
CA MET A 150 6.56 -0.46 -11.52
C MET A 150 6.51 1.05 -11.80
N ASN A 151 7.57 1.65 -12.33
CA ASN A 151 7.53 3.05 -12.77
C ASN A 151 6.48 3.28 -13.85
N ASN A 152 6.34 2.36 -14.80
CA ASN A 152 5.30 2.42 -15.83
C ASN A 152 3.91 2.30 -15.23
N ILE A 153 3.72 1.43 -14.23
CA ILE A 153 2.44 1.25 -13.54
C ILE A 153 2.00 2.53 -12.82
N TYR A 154 2.91 3.23 -12.12
CA TYR A 154 2.57 4.53 -11.53
C TYR A 154 2.24 5.56 -12.59
N ASN A 155 3.08 5.70 -13.61
CA ASN A 155 2.92 6.71 -14.64
C ASN A 155 1.67 6.56 -15.52
N MET A 156 1.09 5.35 -15.67
CA MET A 156 -0.18 5.20 -16.40
C MET A 156 -1.38 5.79 -15.66
N ALA A 157 -1.27 5.98 -14.33
CA ALA A 157 -2.35 6.47 -13.49
C ALA A 157 -2.46 8.00 -13.47
N ASP A 158 -3.64 8.48 -13.09
CA ASP A 158 -3.90 9.89 -12.77
C ASP A 158 -3.93 10.12 -11.27
N VAL A 159 -4.23 9.06 -10.49
CA VAL A 159 -4.14 9.05 -9.04
C VAL A 159 -3.81 7.65 -8.52
N MET A 160 -2.97 7.58 -7.50
CA MET A 160 -2.75 6.36 -6.73
C MET A 160 -3.66 6.39 -5.50
N PHE A 161 -4.52 5.38 -5.36
CA PHE A 161 -5.42 5.23 -4.23
C PHE A 161 -5.01 4.04 -3.35
N LEU A 162 -4.71 4.31 -2.09
CA LEU A 162 -4.35 3.29 -1.10
C LEU A 162 -5.42 3.22 -0.01
N ALA A 163 -6.32 2.25 -0.14
CA ALA A 163 -7.45 2.00 0.77
C ALA A 163 -7.08 1.16 1.99
N SER A 164 -5.79 1.01 2.30
CA SER A 164 -5.29 0.14 3.38
C SER A 164 -5.84 0.52 4.74
N PHE A 165 -6.18 -0.48 5.56
CA PHE A 165 -6.60 -0.31 6.96
C PHE A 165 -5.41 -0.24 7.92
N GLU A 166 -4.29 -0.86 7.55
CA GLU A 166 -3.08 -0.94 8.38
C GLU A 166 -1.85 -0.84 7.51
N GLU A 167 -0.93 0.04 7.86
CA GLU A 167 0.37 0.22 7.22
C GLU A 167 1.46 0.50 8.25
N LEU A 168 2.72 0.34 7.83
CA LEU A 168 3.88 0.85 8.55
C LEU A 168 4.35 2.16 7.91
N PHE A 169 4.84 2.09 6.71
CA PHE A 169 5.08 3.14 5.75
C PHE A 169 5.26 2.50 4.37
N PRO A 170 4.21 2.46 3.54
CA PRO A 170 4.25 1.76 2.26
C PRO A 170 5.16 2.49 1.27
N MET A 171 6.07 1.73 0.66
CA MET A 171 6.98 2.24 -0.38
C MET A 171 6.21 2.80 -1.58
N THR A 172 5.03 2.23 -1.87
CA THR A 172 4.15 2.66 -2.96
C THR A 172 3.78 4.14 -2.89
N ILE A 173 3.70 4.73 -1.69
CA ILE A 173 3.49 6.17 -1.51
C ILE A 173 4.68 6.95 -2.07
N LEU A 174 5.91 6.61 -1.65
CA LEU A 174 7.11 7.30 -2.10
C LEU A 174 7.35 7.12 -3.60
N GLU A 175 7.10 5.93 -4.11
CA GLU A 175 7.24 5.59 -5.54
C GLU A 175 6.26 6.40 -6.39
N SER A 176 4.99 6.50 -5.95
CA SER A 176 3.98 7.31 -6.61
C SER A 176 4.32 8.80 -6.60
N MET A 177 4.74 9.32 -5.43
CA MET A 177 5.15 10.73 -5.31
C MET A 177 6.36 11.04 -6.18
N SER A 178 7.35 10.13 -6.27
CA SER A 178 8.53 10.27 -7.13
C SER A 178 8.17 10.26 -8.62
N ALA A 179 7.12 9.50 -9.00
CA ALA A 179 6.56 9.52 -10.35
C ALA A 179 5.62 10.71 -10.61
N HIS A 180 5.49 11.65 -9.68
CA HIS A 180 4.57 12.80 -9.71
C HIS A 180 3.09 12.42 -9.86
N VAL A 181 2.70 11.26 -9.38
CA VAL A 181 1.31 10.82 -9.36
C VAL A 181 0.67 11.21 -8.03
N PRO A 182 -0.42 11.98 -8.04
CA PRO A 182 -1.16 12.33 -6.83
C PRO A 182 -1.57 11.10 -6.04
N ILE A 183 -1.57 11.22 -4.72
CA ILE A 183 -1.94 10.12 -3.82
C ILE A 183 -3.23 10.45 -3.07
N LEU A 184 -4.14 9.48 -3.04
CA LEU A 184 -5.35 9.47 -2.21
C LEU A 184 -5.22 8.31 -1.22
N LEU A 185 -5.34 8.58 0.07
CA LEU A 185 -5.12 7.59 1.11
C LEU A 185 -6.34 7.50 2.03
N ARG A 186 -6.59 6.32 2.59
CA ARG A 186 -7.42 6.22 3.79
C ARG A 186 -6.75 7.02 4.91
N ASP A 187 -7.51 7.79 5.67
CA ASP A 187 -6.96 8.59 6.78
C ASP A 187 -6.51 7.68 7.91
N LEU A 188 -5.21 7.43 7.97
CA LEU A 188 -4.56 6.66 9.03
C LEU A 188 -3.64 7.57 9.85
N GLU A 189 -3.78 7.52 11.17
CA GLU A 189 -2.98 8.32 12.13
C GLU A 189 -1.47 8.20 11.87
N ILE A 190 -1.00 7.05 11.38
CA ILE A 190 0.42 6.80 11.10
C ILE A 190 1.01 7.71 10.01
N TYR A 191 0.17 8.36 9.19
CA TYR A 191 0.64 9.24 8.12
C TYR A 191 0.91 10.67 8.59
N ASN A 192 0.34 11.09 9.70
CA ASN A 192 0.44 12.48 10.20
C ASN A 192 1.90 12.93 10.40
N ASP A 193 2.76 12.03 10.90
CA ASP A 193 4.16 12.35 11.21
C ASP A 193 5.12 12.17 10.01
N ILE A 194 4.65 11.69 8.86
CA ILE A 194 5.49 11.36 7.70
C ILE A 194 5.06 12.04 6.41
N LEU A 195 3.76 12.29 6.23
CA LEU A 195 3.22 12.93 5.02
C LEU A 195 2.74 14.36 5.32
N PHE A 196 2.57 14.71 6.61
CA PHE A 196 2.02 15.99 7.05
C PHE A 196 0.66 16.22 6.35
N ASP A 197 0.49 17.32 5.62
CA ASP A 197 -0.74 17.62 4.87
C ASP A 197 -0.55 17.52 3.34
N PHE A 198 0.51 16.84 2.88
CA PHE A 198 0.84 16.71 1.45
C PHE A 198 0.14 15.52 0.76
N TYR A 199 -1.07 15.18 1.16
CA TYR A 199 -1.85 14.10 0.51
C TYR A 199 -3.35 14.33 0.64
N LEU A 200 -4.11 13.76 -0.29
CA LEU A 200 -5.56 13.69 -0.21
C LEU A 200 -5.97 12.53 0.70
N LYS A 201 -6.95 12.76 1.57
CA LYS A 201 -7.43 11.76 2.52
C LYS A 201 -8.94 11.71 2.60
N GLU A 202 -9.47 10.50 2.77
CA GLU A 202 -10.88 10.18 2.96
C GLU A 202 -11.04 9.09 4.03
N ASN A 203 -12.20 9.12 4.73
CA ASN A 203 -12.56 8.16 5.78
C ASN A 203 -13.37 6.99 5.26
#